data_b8aaac5ea53095074f3d4c7e911aac15
#
_entry.id   b8aaac5ea53095074f3d4c7e911aac15
#
_cell.length_a   1.000
_cell.length_b   1.000
_cell.length_c   1.000
_cell.angle_alpha   90.00
_cell.angle_beta   90.00
_cell.angle_gamma   90.00
#
_symmetry.space_group_name_H-M   'P 1'
#
loop_
_entity.id
_entity.type
_entity.pdbx_description
1 polymer ?
#
loop_
_entity_poly.entity_id
_entity_poly.type
_entity_poly.pdbx_seq_one_letter_code
_entity_poly.pdbx_strand_id
1 'polypeptide(L)'
;MALTLSGTNGVVGAGFTVDASGVSVTAGVGTFSSVQGSGANLTALPAANLTGTLPALNAASLTSIPAANIVGVATAGFERSGGFATRTVSAEVDTDTGDQYYAFTGIDTTIKRFDVLFRSYSNTGANDIRLQLGNASGYVTSGYNCGAGYWRDSTSSKNHRTGGFDSSGLAGASYYTTGRFSCVKINSRWHCEMIAYTTSASDHVFYISGYLDISNLDRVRFGGDGGAGDGGAVTLVTYSD
;
A
#
# COMPACT_ATOMS: atom_id res chain seq x y z
N MET A 1 39.61 36.18 46.95
CA MET A 1 39.31 35.71 45.60
C MET A 1 39.63 36.85 44.62
N ALA A 2 40.60 36.66 43.73
CA ALA A 2 41.00 37.75 42.84
C ALA A 2 40.28 37.58 41.49
N LEU A 3 39.51 38.55 41.07
CA LEU A 3 39.03 38.67 39.73
C LEU A 3 40.12 39.36 38.87
N THR A 4 40.75 38.60 37.99
CA THR A 4 41.74 39.20 37.08
C THR A 4 41.08 39.45 35.76
N LEU A 5 40.85 40.72 35.43
CA LEU A 5 40.46 41.18 34.11
C LEU A 5 41.72 41.59 33.35
N SER A 6 42.10 40.81 32.36
CA SER A 6 43.25 41.16 31.51
C SER A 6 42.76 41.53 30.13
N GLY A 7 43.12 42.69 29.66
CA GLY A 7 42.73 43.22 28.35
C GLY A 7 42.41 44.70 28.39
N THR A 8 42.42 45.34 27.26
CA THR A 8 42.29 46.81 27.12
C THR A 8 40.90 47.33 27.46
N ASN A 9 39.89 46.46 27.50
CA ASN A 9 38.50 46.85 27.76
C ASN A 9 37.86 45.78 28.64
N GLY A 10 37.95 45.92 29.97
CA GLY A 10 37.29 45.07 30.92
C GLY A 10 35.76 45.17 30.88
N VAL A 11 35.08 44.55 31.86
CA VAL A 11 33.61 44.53 31.95
C VAL A 11 33.09 45.95 32.08
N VAL A 12 32.34 46.42 31.09
CA VAL A 12 31.76 47.76 31.05
C VAL A 12 30.26 47.65 30.82
N GLY A 13 29.46 48.10 31.77
CA GLY A 13 28.05 48.29 31.56
C GLY A 13 27.07 47.55 32.47
N ALA A 14 25.94 48.19 32.70
CA ALA A 14 24.80 47.57 33.37
C ALA A 14 24.18 46.49 32.45
N GLY A 15 23.95 45.32 33.00
CA GLY A 15 23.31 44.23 32.26
C GLY A 15 24.19 43.02 31.97
N PHE A 16 25.43 43.00 32.49
CA PHE A 16 26.30 41.83 32.48
C PHE A 16 26.61 41.36 33.90
N THR A 17 26.21 40.18 34.25
CA THR A 17 26.45 39.61 35.57
C THR A 17 27.10 38.24 35.43
N VAL A 18 28.13 37.99 36.26
CA VAL A 18 28.74 36.67 36.42
C VAL A 18 28.64 36.28 37.87
N ASP A 19 27.92 35.25 38.18
CA ASP A 19 27.74 34.71 39.54
C ASP A 19 27.76 33.16 39.52
N ALA A 20 27.37 32.55 40.64
CA ALA A 20 27.30 31.11 40.78
C ALA A 20 26.28 30.45 39.87
N SER A 21 25.32 31.16 39.33
CA SER A 21 24.32 30.69 38.37
C SER A 21 24.76 30.81 36.90
N GLY A 22 25.87 31.52 36.64
CA GLY A 22 26.41 31.66 35.30
C GLY A 22 26.65 33.07 34.82
N VAL A 23 26.53 33.30 33.51
CA VAL A 23 26.66 34.62 32.86
C VAL A 23 25.28 35.07 32.41
N SER A 24 24.86 36.21 32.91
CA SER A 24 23.59 36.86 32.49
C SER A 24 23.88 38.12 31.70
N VAL A 25 23.35 38.23 30.49
CA VAL A 25 23.35 39.43 29.65
C VAL A 25 21.89 39.87 29.50
N THR A 26 21.46 40.82 30.29
CA THR A 26 20.07 41.28 30.29
C THR A 26 19.80 42.47 29.37
N ALA A 27 20.85 43.07 28.83
CA ALA A 27 20.74 44.15 27.85
C ALA A 27 21.90 44.01 26.80
N GLY A 28 21.55 44.07 25.54
CA GLY A 28 22.53 43.96 24.44
C GLY A 28 22.69 42.54 23.88
N VAL A 29 23.80 42.31 23.20
CA VAL A 29 24.11 41.03 22.51
C VAL A 29 25.37 40.42 23.12
N GLY A 30 25.27 39.17 23.56
CA GLY A 30 26.43 38.37 23.94
C GLY A 30 27.02 37.69 22.68
N THR A 31 28.25 38.00 22.33
CA THR A 31 28.98 37.34 21.21
C THR A 31 29.97 36.34 21.78
N PHE A 32 29.80 35.09 21.45
CA PHE A 32 30.66 34.02 21.86
C PHE A 32 31.27 33.34 20.60
N SER A 33 32.55 33.04 20.63
CA SER A 33 33.20 32.30 19.55
C SER A 33 32.77 30.81 19.53
N SER A 34 32.44 30.29 20.71
CA SER A 34 31.84 28.95 20.86
C SER A 34 31.12 28.86 22.19
N VAL A 35 30.07 28.05 22.24
CA VAL A 35 29.35 27.69 23.46
C VAL A 35 29.39 26.17 23.57
N GLN A 36 29.92 25.66 24.69
CA GLN A 36 29.98 24.21 24.98
C GLN A 36 29.02 23.89 26.11
N GLY A 37 28.26 22.85 25.96
CA GLY A 37 27.29 22.37 26.97
C GLY A 37 25.98 21.87 26.35
N SER A 38 25.01 21.64 27.24
CA SER A 38 23.67 21.24 26.78
C SER A 38 22.94 22.48 26.19
N GLY A 39 22.46 22.31 24.95
CA GLY A 39 21.57 23.29 24.29
C GLY A 39 20.12 23.21 24.72
N ALA A 40 19.76 22.44 25.75
CA ALA A 40 18.37 22.15 26.12
C ALA A 40 17.49 23.39 26.41
N ASN A 41 18.12 24.48 26.88
CA ASN A 41 17.43 25.74 27.23
C ASN A 41 17.62 26.83 26.15
N LEU A 42 18.23 26.51 25.02
CA LEU A 42 18.34 27.48 23.92
C LEU A 42 17.01 27.57 23.20
N THR A 43 16.38 28.73 23.26
CA THR A 43 15.09 29.02 22.62
C THR A 43 15.27 30.03 21.49
N ALA A 44 14.30 30.06 20.57
CA ALA A 44 14.26 31.00 19.44
C ALA A 44 15.53 30.95 18.54
N LEU A 45 16.05 29.77 18.29
CA LEU A 45 17.13 29.59 17.33
C LEU A 45 16.58 29.64 15.90
N PRO A 46 16.95 30.62 15.07
CA PRO A 46 16.53 30.63 13.66
C PRO A 46 17.08 29.42 12.95
N ALA A 47 16.19 28.64 12.30
CA ALA A 47 16.58 27.42 11.60
C ALA A 47 17.64 27.66 10.51
N ALA A 48 17.64 28.83 9.89
CA ALA A 48 18.64 29.23 8.87
C ALA A 48 20.08 29.29 9.42
N ASN A 49 20.24 29.41 10.74
CA ASN A 49 21.56 29.51 11.39
C ASN A 49 22.03 28.15 11.96
N LEU A 50 21.21 27.12 11.86
CA LEU A 50 21.57 25.78 12.28
C LEU A 50 22.28 25.06 11.12
N THR A 51 23.59 24.89 11.23
CA THR A 51 24.41 24.20 10.23
C THR A 51 25.04 22.96 10.85
N GLY A 52 25.27 21.94 10.02
CA GLY A 52 25.86 20.66 10.44
C GLY A 52 24.84 19.52 10.53
N THR A 53 25.34 18.35 10.91
CA THR A 53 24.50 17.16 11.11
C THR A 53 23.86 17.18 12.48
N LEU A 54 22.55 17.20 12.53
CA LEU A 54 21.82 17.00 13.78
C LEU A 54 22.00 15.52 14.20
N PRO A 55 22.33 15.24 15.49
CA PRO A 55 22.28 13.87 16.00
C PRO A 55 20.88 13.27 15.79
N ALA A 56 20.75 11.97 15.86
CA ALA A 56 19.47 11.28 15.74
C ALA A 56 18.43 11.90 16.70
N LEU A 57 17.59 12.76 16.18
CA LEU A 57 16.57 13.48 16.94
C LEU A 57 15.19 12.86 16.65
N ASN A 58 14.38 12.79 17.70
CA ASN A 58 12.96 12.56 17.51
C ASN A 58 12.34 13.78 16.83
N ALA A 59 11.96 13.62 15.57
CA ALA A 59 11.38 14.67 14.75
C ALA A 59 9.88 14.94 15.05
N ALA A 60 9.33 14.39 16.13
CA ALA A 60 7.90 14.50 16.47
C ALA A 60 7.37 15.94 16.58
N SER A 61 8.27 16.89 16.86
CA SER A 61 7.93 18.32 16.97
C SER A 61 8.30 19.14 15.71
N LEU A 62 8.81 18.50 14.67
CA LEU A 62 9.10 19.21 13.43
C LEU A 62 7.82 19.28 12.58
N THR A 63 7.36 20.50 12.36
CA THR A 63 6.17 20.77 11.53
C THR A 63 6.57 21.54 10.27
N SER A 64 5.80 21.36 9.20
CA SER A 64 5.96 22.11 7.95
C SER A 64 7.33 21.96 7.27
N ILE A 65 7.87 20.74 7.25
CA ILE A 65 9.09 20.46 6.49
C ILE A 65 8.72 20.36 5.00
N PRO A 66 9.24 21.24 4.12
CA PRO A 66 8.97 21.12 2.70
C PRO A 66 9.47 19.77 2.15
N ALA A 67 8.66 19.08 1.39
CA ALA A 67 9.00 17.76 0.85
C ALA A 67 10.30 17.77 0.01
N ALA A 68 10.60 18.89 -0.65
CA ALA A 68 11.83 19.08 -1.41
C ALA A 68 13.11 19.05 -0.56
N ASN A 69 13.00 19.26 0.75
CA ASN A 69 14.13 19.27 1.69
C ASN A 69 14.35 17.92 2.38
N ILE A 70 13.50 16.95 2.09
CA ILE A 70 13.66 15.58 2.61
C ILE A 70 14.50 14.81 1.62
N VAL A 71 15.81 14.75 1.87
CA VAL A 71 16.77 14.02 1.05
C VAL A 71 17.16 12.73 1.77
N GLY A 72 16.86 11.58 1.18
CA GLY A 72 17.19 10.28 1.73
C GLY A 72 16.06 9.26 1.53
N VAL A 73 16.30 8.02 1.95
CA VAL A 73 15.31 6.95 1.90
C VAL A 73 14.57 6.92 3.23
N ALA A 74 13.29 7.25 3.21
CA ALA A 74 12.42 6.95 4.34
C ALA A 74 12.10 5.45 4.30
N THR A 75 12.66 4.71 5.22
CA THR A 75 12.48 3.24 5.31
C THR A 75 11.23 2.83 6.06
N ALA A 76 10.54 3.76 6.72
CA ALA A 76 9.26 3.52 7.39
C ALA A 76 8.52 4.84 7.65
N GLY A 77 7.19 4.82 7.54
CA GLY A 77 6.34 5.76 8.25
C GLY A 77 6.14 7.15 7.65
N PHE A 78 6.02 7.30 6.32
CA PHE A 78 5.27 8.43 5.81
C PHE A 78 3.77 8.11 5.88
N GLU A 79 3.20 8.30 7.06
CA GLU A 79 1.74 8.36 7.17
C GLU A 79 1.29 9.76 6.74
N ARG A 80 0.71 9.83 5.58
CA ARG A 80 -0.08 10.99 5.19
C ARG A 80 -1.38 10.91 6.00
N SER A 81 -1.79 12.00 6.63
CA SER A 81 -3.18 12.15 7.09
C SER A 81 -4.10 12.05 5.85
N GLY A 82 -4.68 10.88 5.62
CA GLY A 82 -5.29 10.49 4.35
C GLY A 82 -4.41 9.51 3.56
N GLY A 83 -3.74 8.62 4.26
CA GLY A 83 -2.79 7.56 3.94
C GLY A 83 -2.54 7.27 2.45
N PHE A 84 -1.29 6.95 2.11
CA PHE A 84 -1.07 6.10 0.95
C PHE A 84 -1.63 4.71 1.30
N ALA A 85 -2.52 4.20 0.46
CA ALA A 85 -2.99 2.83 0.63
C ALA A 85 -1.79 1.89 0.74
N THR A 86 -1.67 1.20 1.86
CA THR A 86 -0.61 0.21 2.05
C THR A 86 -0.89 -0.96 1.09
N ARG A 87 0.04 -1.19 0.18
CA ARG A 87 -0.04 -2.32 -0.73
C ARG A 87 0.60 -3.54 -0.10
N THR A 88 -0.20 -4.57 0.14
CA THR A 88 0.29 -5.88 0.59
C THR A 88 0.17 -6.89 -0.55
N VAL A 89 1.24 -7.63 -0.80
CA VAL A 89 1.29 -8.68 -1.82
C VAL A 89 1.42 -10.02 -1.11
N SER A 90 0.52 -10.97 -1.38
CA SER A 90 0.66 -12.34 -0.89
C SER A 90 1.85 -13.04 -1.52
N ALA A 91 2.27 -14.15 -0.96
CA ALA A 91 3.11 -15.10 -1.68
C ALA A 91 2.38 -15.53 -2.97
N GLU A 92 3.13 -15.80 -4.02
CA GLU A 92 2.61 -16.43 -5.22
C GLU A 92 2.18 -17.86 -4.88
N VAL A 93 1.00 -18.25 -5.32
CA VAL A 93 0.46 -19.61 -5.17
C VAL A 93 0.53 -20.30 -6.52
N ASP A 94 1.22 -21.43 -6.56
CA ASP A 94 1.27 -22.29 -7.73
C ASP A 94 -0.11 -22.91 -7.99
N THR A 95 -0.56 -22.86 -9.22
CA THR A 95 -1.85 -23.41 -9.64
C THR A 95 -1.72 -24.76 -10.36
N ASP A 96 -0.54 -25.36 -10.37
CA ASP A 96 -0.28 -26.73 -10.86
C ASP A 96 -0.35 -27.77 -9.71
N THR A 97 -1.30 -27.62 -8.80
CA THR A 97 -1.46 -28.52 -7.65
C THR A 97 -2.64 -29.47 -7.78
N GLY A 98 -3.43 -29.33 -8.83
CA GLY A 98 -4.63 -30.13 -9.03
C GLY A 98 -5.83 -29.68 -8.19
N ASP A 99 -5.74 -28.53 -7.53
CA ASP A 99 -6.85 -27.94 -6.80
C ASP A 99 -7.81 -27.19 -7.73
N GLN A 100 -9.10 -27.27 -7.43
CA GLN A 100 -10.09 -26.49 -8.17
C GLN A 100 -10.04 -25.00 -7.82
N TYR A 101 -9.72 -24.67 -6.57
CA TYR A 101 -9.67 -23.30 -6.08
C TYR A 101 -8.44 -23.03 -5.22
N TYR A 102 -7.86 -21.87 -5.42
CA TYR A 102 -6.73 -21.31 -4.68
C TYR A 102 -7.24 -20.20 -3.78
N ALA A 103 -7.16 -20.42 -2.47
CA ALA A 103 -7.81 -19.58 -1.47
C ALA A 103 -6.82 -18.64 -0.79
N PHE A 104 -7.24 -17.39 -0.63
CA PHE A 104 -6.58 -16.38 0.19
C PHE A 104 -7.52 -16.03 1.34
N THR A 105 -7.05 -16.19 2.57
CA THR A 105 -7.82 -15.97 3.79
C THR A 105 -7.10 -14.98 4.71
N GLY A 106 -7.81 -14.46 5.72
CA GLY A 106 -7.23 -13.49 6.64
C GLY A 106 -7.01 -12.11 6.02
N ILE A 107 -7.82 -11.79 5.03
CA ILE A 107 -7.82 -10.46 4.42
C ILE A 107 -8.39 -9.46 5.42
N ASP A 108 -7.72 -8.33 5.61
CA ASP A 108 -8.24 -7.26 6.46
C ASP A 108 -9.59 -6.76 5.94
N THR A 109 -10.60 -6.83 6.79
CA THR A 109 -11.98 -6.46 6.45
C THR A 109 -12.16 -4.97 6.17
N THR A 110 -11.16 -4.16 6.49
CA THR A 110 -11.16 -2.70 6.26
C THR A 110 -10.72 -2.30 4.86
N ILE A 111 -10.12 -3.22 4.09
CA ILE A 111 -9.67 -2.91 2.73
C ILE A 111 -10.79 -2.38 1.86
N LYS A 112 -10.43 -1.50 0.92
CA LYS A 112 -11.35 -0.93 -0.08
C LYS A 112 -11.08 -1.41 -1.49
N ARG A 113 -9.94 -2.06 -1.69
CA ARG A 113 -9.53 -2.57 -2.99
C ARG A 113 -8.65 -3.80 -2.84
N PHE A 114 -8.78 -4.71 -3.79
CA PHE A 114 -7.81 -5.78 -4.01
C PHE A 114 -7.73 -6.13 -5.51
N ASP A 115 -6.60 -6.67 -5.91
CA ASP A 115 -6.38 -7.24 -7.23
C ASP A 115 -5.98 -8.72 -7.07
N VAL A 116 -6.50 -9.60 -7.93
CA VAL A 116 -6.04 -10.99 -8.08
C VAL A 116 -5.33 -11.09 -9.42
N LEU A 117 -4.03 -11.28 -9.37
CA LEU A 117 -3.17 -11.41 -10.54
C LEU A 117 -2.94 -12.88 -10.81
N PHE A 118 -3.12 -13.31 -12.04
CA PHE A 118 -2.85 -14.69 -12.45
C PHE A 118 -2.07 -14.71 -13.76
N ARG A 119 -1.13 -15.63 -13.83
CA ARG A 119 -0.29 -15.83 -15.02
C ARG A 119 -0.30 -17.26 -15.47
N SER A 120 -0.41 -17.46 -16.77
CA SER A 120 -0.35 -18.79 -17.41
C SER A 120 -1.28 -19.82 -16.76
N TYR A 121 -2.40 -19.36 -16.17
CA TYR A 121 -3.37 -20.27 -15.58
C TYR A 121 -4.01 -21.15 -16.64
N SER A 122 -4.00 -22.45 -16.39
CA SER A 122 -4.76 -23.45 -17.14
C SER A 122 -5.49 -24.39 -16.20
N ASN A 123 -6.43 -25.14 -16.70
CA ASN A 123 -7.15 -26.16 -15.94
C ASN A 123 -7.47 -27.39 -16.78
N THR A 124 -7.73 -28.52 -16.12
CA THR A 124 -7.92 -29.83 -16.75
C THR A 124 -9.20 -29.97 -17.57
N GLY A 125 -10.08 -28.98 -17.56
CA GLY A 125 -11.39 -29.03 -18.23
C GLY A 125 -11.69 -27.82 -19.09
N ALA A 126 -12.79 -27.85 -19.83
CA ALA A 126 -13.31 -26.71 -20.60
C ALA A 126 -14.16 -25.81 -19.67
N ASN A 127 -13.53 -25.17 -18.71
CA ASN A 127 -14.22 -24.48 -17.61
C ASN A 127 -13.86 -23.01 -17.53
N ASP A 128 -14.78 -22.24 -16.97
CA ASP A 128 -14.61 -20.81 -16.77
C ASP A 128 -13.60 -20.51 -15.66
N ILE A 129 -12.86 -19.42 -15.79
CA ILE A 129 -12.11 -18.83 -14.68
C ILE A 129 -13.11 -18.13 -13.76
N ARG A 130 -13.00 -18.40 -12.47
CA ARG A 130 -13.92 -17.89 -11.45
C ARG A 130 -13.19 -17.23 -10.29
N LEU A 131 -13.69 -16.07 -9.88
CA LEU A 131 -13.35 -15.45 -8.62
C LEU A 131 -14.59 -15.46 -7.71
N GLN A 132 -14.43 -15.96 -6.49
CA GLN A 132 -15.48 -15.91 -5.48
C GLN A 132 -14.98 -15.17 -4.24
N LEU A 133 -15.87 -14.35 -3.69
CA LEU A 133 -15.66 -13.60 -2.46
C LEU A 133 -16.27 -14.35 -1.29
N GLY A 134 -15.76 -14.12 -0.09
CA GLY A 134 -16.28 -14.73 1.11
C GLY A 134 -16.04 -13.90 2.37
N ASN A 135 -16.66 -14.32 3.43
CA ASN A 135 -16.50 -13.77 4.78
C ASN A 135 -16.41 -14.92 5.80
N ALA A 136 -16.42 -14.62 7.09
CA ALA A 136 -16.33 -15.61 8.15
C ALA A 136 -17.33 -16.77 8.04
N SER A 137 -18.47 -16.58 7.34
CA SER A 137 -19.47 -17.62 7.10
C SER A 137 -19.14 -18.53 5.90
N GLY A 138 -18.10 -18.23 5.14
CA GLY A 138 -17.67 -19.00 3.97
C GLY A 138 -17.67 -18.21 2.66
N TYR A 139 -17.50 -18.93 1.55
CA TYR A 139 -17.54 -18.33 0.21
C TYR A 139 -18.99 -18.18 -0.27
N VAL A 140 -19.27 -17.01 -0.85
CA VAL A 140 -20.57 -16.74 -1.49
C VAL A 140 -20.59 -17.47 -2.84
N THR A 141 -21.60 -18.31 -3.05
CA THR A 141 -21.76 -19.14 -4.26
C THR A 141 -22.94 -18.72 -5.14
N SER A 142 -23.65 -17.65 -4.75
CA SER A 142 -24.79 -17.13 -5.50
C SER A 142 -24.97 -15.63 -5.23
N GLY A 143 -25.83 -14.97 -5.98
CA GLY A 143 -26.13 -13.56 -5.78
C GLY A 143 -25.16 -12.59 -6.48
N TYR A 144 -24.19 -13.10 -7.24
CA TYR A 144 -23.39 -12.28 -8.11
C TYR A 144 -24.24 -11.72 -9.25
N ASN A 145 -24.02 -10.47 -9.57
CA ASN A 145 -24.56 -9.84 -10.77
C ASN A 145 -23.39 -9.51 -11.69
N CYS A 146 -23.09 -10.41 -12.59
CA CYS A 146 -21.88 -10.39 -13.37
C CYS A 146 -22.19 -10.59 -14.85
N GLY A 147 -21.72 -9.68 -15.69
CA GLY A 147 -21.66 -9.81 -17.13
C GLY A 147 -20.26 -10.25 -17.56
N ALA A 148 -20.19 -11.33 -18.33
CA ALA A 148 -18.94 -11.86 -18.85
C ALA A 148 -18.98 -11.95 -20.36
N GLY A 149 -17.85 -11.75 -21.02
CA GLY A 149 -17.73 -11.87 -22.45
C GLY A 149 -16.31 -12.11 -22.90
N TYR A 150 -16.17 -12.44 -24.17
CA TYR A 150 -14.87 -12.54 -24.83
C TYR A 150 -14.90 -11.96 -26.23
N TRP A 151 -13.75 -11.55 -26.69
CA TRP A 151 -13.50 -11.18 -28.07
C TRP A 151 -12.48 -12.16 -28.67
N ARG A 152 -12.87 -12.70 -29.82
CA ARG A 152 -12.07 -13.57 -30.63
C ARG A 152 -12.32 -13.21 -32.09
N ASP A 153 -11.30 -12.80 -32.81
CA ASP A 153 -11.41 -12.38 -34.23
C ASP A 153 -12.59 -11.41 -34.45
N SER A 154 -13.61 -11.86 -35.17
CA SER A 154 -14.84 -11.11 -35.44
C SER A 154 -16.03 -11.55 -34.58
N THR A 155 -15.81 -12.42 -33.60
CA THR A 155 -16.86 -13.02 -32.77
C THR A 155 -16.80 -12.46 -31.36
N SER A 156 -17.96 -12.08 -30.81
CA SER A 156 -18.09 -11.72 -29.40
C SER A 156 -19.23 -12.50 -28.75
N SER A 157 -19.08 -12.80 -27.48
CA SER A 157 -20.11 -13.43 -26.66
C SER A 157 -20.29 -12.68 -25.36
N LYS A 158 -21.50 -12.71 -24.79
CA LYS A 158 -21.82 -12.16 -23.48
C LYS A 158 -22.77 -13.09 -22.75
N ASN A 159 -22.52 -13.28 -21.46
CA ASN A 159 -23.35 -14.11 -20.59
C ASN A 159 -23.54 -13.43 -19.25
N HIS A 160 -24.68 -13.68 -18.60
CA HIS A 160 -24.94 -13.29 -17.23
C HIS A 160 -24.55 -14.43 -16.29
N ARG A 161 -23.83 -14.13 -15.21
CA ARG A 161 -23.32 -15.12 -14.24
C ARG A 161 -23.76 -14.73 -12.82
N THR A 162 -24.08 -15.74 -12.02
CA THR A 162 -24.59 -15.55 -10.65
C THR A 162 -23.82 -16.34 -9.60
N GLY A 163 -22.95 -17.28 -9.99
CA GLY A 163 -22.20 -18.16 -9.09
C GLY A 163 -20.83 -17.63 -8.67
N GLY A 164 -20.36 -16.59 -9.33
CA GLY A 164 -19.07 -15.94 -9.13
C GLY A 164 -18.86 -14.84 -10.16
N PHE A 165 -17.73 -14.16 -10.08
CA PHE A 165 -17.21 -13.39 -11.21
C PHE A 165 -16.58 -14.40 -12.17
N ASP A 166 -17.37 -14.90 -13.07
CA ASP A 166 -17.00 -16.00 -13.96
C ASP A 166 -16.74 -15.49 -15.36
N SER A 167 -15.70 -16.01 -16.01
CA SER A 167 -15.52 -15.85 -17.45
C SER A 167 -16.60 -16.65 -18.21
N SER A 168 -16.72 -16.39 -19.48
CA SER A 168 -17.66 -17.10 -20.33
C SER A 168 -16.91 -17.82 -21.45
N GLY A 169 -16.97 -19.14 -21.43
CA GLY A 169 -16.47 -19.98 -22.52
C GLY A 169 -14.95 -20.08 -22.61
N LEU A 170 -14.29 -20.02 -21.46
CA LEU A 170 -12.87 -20.19 -21.35
C LEU A 170 -12.48 -21.59 -20.94
N ALA A 171 -11.34 -21.91 -21.40
CA ALA A 171 -10.34 -22.87 -20.99
C ALA A 171 -10.61 -24.31 -21.46
N GLY A 172 -9.62 -24.83 -22.07
CA GLY A 172 -9.35 -26.25 -22.19
C GLY A 172 -7.95 -26.47 -21.65
N ALA A 173 -7.60 -27.71 -21.39
CA ALA A 173 -6.28 -28.15 -20.90
C ALA A 173 -5.07 -27.68 -21.73
N SER A 174 -5.28 -26.91 -22.76
CA SER A 174 -4.25 -26.36 -23.65
C SER A 174 -4.23 -24.84 -23.70
N TYR A 175 -5.00 -24.16 -22.85
CA TYR A 175 -5.10 -22.69 -22.86
C TYR A 175 -4.45 -22.10 -21.63
N TYR A 176 -3.46 -21.24 -21.86
CA TYR A 176 -2.80 -20.50 -20.81
C TYR A 176 -3.35 -19.09 -20.75
N THR A 177 -3.97 -18.75 -19.64
CA THR A 177 -4.62 -17.46 -19.45
C THR A 177 -3.86 -16.61 -18.47
N THR A 178 -3.57 -15.37 -18.84
CA THR A 178 -2.91 -14.38 -18.01
C THR A 178 -3.80 -13.16 -17.89
N GLY A 179 -3.96 -12.65 -16.67
CA GLY A 179 -4.82 -11.49 -16.44
C GLY A 179 -4.91 -11.06 -15.00
N ARG A 180 -5.93 -10.25 -14.74
CA ARG A 180 -6.23 -9.78 -13.39
C ARG A 180 -7.72 -9.59 -13.18
N PHE A 181 -8.16 -9.84 -11.94
CA PHE A 181 -9.35 -9.25 -11.38
C PHE A 181 -8.97 -8.01 -10.60
N SER A 182 -9.70 -6.91 -10.77
CA SER A 182 -9.57 -5.69 -9.98
C SER A 182 -10.91 -5.42 -9.30
N CYS A 183 -10.92 -5.42 -7.98
CA CYS A 183 -12.14 -5.33 -7.18
C CYS A 183 -12.08 -4.12 -6.24
N VAL A 184 -13.09 -3.28 -6.27
CA VAL A 184 -13.19 -2.05 -5.47
C VAL A 184 -14.49 -2.06 -4.70
N LYS A 185 -14.43 -1.69 -3.42
CA LYS A 185 -15.59 -1.55 -2.55
C LYS A 185 -16.18 -0.15 -2.67
N ILE A 186 -17.44 -0.08 -3.07
CA ILE A 186 -18.23 1.15 -3.11
C ILE A 186 -19.44 0.94 -2.20
N ASN A 187 -19.47 1.65 -1.08
CA ASN A 187 -20.44 1.43 0.01
C ASN A 187 -20.34 -0.01 0.55
N SER A 188 -21.42 -0.81 0.49
CA SER A 188 -21.46 -2.22 0.91
C SER A 188 -21.17 -3.21 -0.24
N ARG A 189 -20.94 -2.71 -1.43
CA ARG A 189 -20.88 -3.49 -2.67
C ARG A 189 -19.46 -3.58 -3.20
N TRP A 190 -19.05 -4.79 -3.56
CA TRP A 190 -17.80 -5.03 -4.27
C TRP A 190 -18.06 -5.07 -5.78
N HIS A 191 -17.47 -4.13 -6.51
CA HIS A 191 -17.42 -4.09 -7.96
C HIS A 191 -16.13 -4.73 -8.41
N CYS A 192 -16.22 -5.74 -9.25
CA CYS A 192 -15.07 -6.45 -9.78
C CYS A 192 -15.09 -6.42 -11.30
N GLU A 193 -13.92 -6.18 -11.86
CA GLU A 193 -13.64 -6.26 -13.29
C GLU A 193 -12.51 -7.24 -13.53
N MET A 194 -12.57 -7.98 -14.62
CA MET A 194 -11.46 -8.81 -15.09
C MET A 194 -11.12 -8.42 -16.52
N ILE A 195 -9.83 -8.38 -16.77
CA ILE A 195 -9.27 -8.43 -18.11
C ILE A 195 -8.26 -9.57 -18.15
N ALA A 196 -8.37 -10.42 -19.15
CA ALA A 196 -7.46 -11.52 -19.34
C ALA A 196 -7.24 -11.80 -20.81
N TYR A 197 -6.06 -12.32 -21.12
CA TYR A 197 -5.66 -12.78 -22.44
C TYR A 197 -5.31 -14.25 -22.37
N THR A 198 -5.81 -15.02 -23.32
CA THR A 198 -5.55 -16.45 -23.43
C THR A 198 -4.75 -16.74 -24.68
N THR A 199 -3.63 -17.43 -24.53
CA THR A 199 -2.87 -17.99 -25.64
C THR A 199 -3.48 -19.34 -26.02
N SER A 200 -3.99 -19.42 -27.23
CA SER A 200 -4.55 -20.63 -27.83
C SER A 200 -4.31 -20.57 -29.32
N ALA A 201 -4.78 -21.58 -30.07
CA ALA A 201 -4.81 -21.54 -31.54
C ALA A 201 -5.61 -20.33 -32.07
N SER A 202 -6.41 -19.72 -31.26
CA SER A 202 -7.16 -18.49 -31.53
C SER A 202 -7.11 -17.63 -30.28
N ASP A 203 -6.30 -16.58 -30.29
CA ASP A 203 -6.12 -15.68 -29.16
C ASP A 203 -7.44 -14.99 -28.75
N HIS A 204 -7.71 -14.99 -27.45
CA HIS A 204 -8.93 -14.40 -26.90
C HIS A 204 -8.62 -13.34 -25.86
N VAL A 205 -9.38 -12.27 -25.89
CA VAL A 205 -9.45 -11.31 -24.78
C VAL A 205 -10.77 -11.51 -24.07
N PHE A 206 -10.69 -11.69 -22.76
CA PHE A 206 -11.83 -11.86 -21.87
C PHE A 206 -12.04 -10.63 -21.03
N TYR A 207 -13.30 -10.34 -20.77
CA TYR A 207 -13.69 -9.28 -19.85
C TYR A 207 -14.85 -9.74 -18.98
N ILE A 208 -14.82 -9.31 -17.74
CA ILE A 208 -15.88 -9.48 -16.77
C ILE A 208 -16.12 -8.11 -16.15
N SER A 209 -17.38 -7.78 -15.90
CA SER A 209 -17.73 -6.67 -15.03
C SER A 209 -18.97 -7.02 -14.23
N GLY A 210 -18.95 -6.74 -12.94
CA GLY A 210 -20.07 -7.10 -12.09
C GLY A 210 -19.92 -6.64 -10.65
N TYR A 211 -20.86 -7.06 -9.83
CA TYR A 211 -20.84 -6.73 -8.41
C TYR A 211 -21.41 -7.85 -7.54
N LEU A 212 -21.05 -7.78 -6.26
CA LEU A 212 -21.62 -8.59 -5.19
C LEU A 212 -21.80 -7.72 -3.94
N ASP A 213 -22.95 -7.84 -3.29
CA ASP A 213 -23.18 -7.27 -1.96
C ASP A 213 -22.67 -8.25 -0.91
N ILE A 214 -21.57 -7.91 -0.25
CA ILE A 214 -20.97 -8.67 0.83
C ILE A 214 -20.35 -7.74 1.87
N SER A 215 -20.67 -7.98 3.14
CA SER A 215 -20.05 -7.31 4.28
C SER A 215 -18.87 -8.11 4.82
N ASN A 216 -17.88 -7.41 5.39
CA ASN A 216 -16.74 -8.02 6.09
C ASN A 216 -16.03 -9.10 5.26
N LEU A 217 -15.69 -8.77 4.02
CA LEU A 217 -14.89 -9.63 3.17
C LEU A 217 -13.56 -9.93 3.87
N ASP A 218 -13.28 -11.21 4.12
CA ASP A 218 -12.04 -11.68 4.75
C ASP A 218 -11.33 -12.77 3.95
N ARG A 219 -11.92 -13.19 2.84
CA ARG A 219 -11.36 -14.23 1.97
C ARG A 219 -11.81 -14.09 0.53
N VAL A 220 -10.95 -14.53 -0.38
CA VAL A 220 -11.25 -14.70 -1.79
C VAL A 220 -10.71 -16.03 -2.26
N ARG A 221 -11.31 -16.62 -3.31
CA ARG A 221 -10.73 -17.76 -4.00
C ARG A 221 -10.81 -17.60 -5.50
N PHE A 222 -9.76 -18.02 -6.15
CA PHE A 222 -9.59 -18.03 -7.59
C PHE A 222 -9.52 -19.47 -8.08
N GLY A 223 -10.05 -19.77 -9.22
CA GLY A 223 -9.96 -21.11 -9.82
C GLY A 223 -10.86 -21.33 -11.01
N GLY A 224 -11.15 -22.57 -11.33
CA GLY A 224 -12.02 -22.97 -12.42
C GLY A 224 -13.39 -23.45 -11.94
N ASP A 225 -14.42 -23.29 -12.79
CA ASP A 225 -15.74 -23.84 -12.53
C ASP A 225 -15.81 -25.30 -13.01
N GLY A 226 -15.34 -26.23 -12.18
CA GLY A 226 -15.44 -27.68 -12.44
C GLY A 226 -14.15 -28.35 -12.92
N GLY A 227 -13.06 -27.63 -13.11
CA GLY A 227 -11.74 -28.17 -13.46
C GLY A 227 -10.69 -27.85 -12.39
N ALA A 228 -9.74 -28.74 -12.22
CA ALA A 228 -8.57 -28.51 -11.40
C ALA A 228 -7.53 -27.70 -12.17
N GLY A 229 -6.79 -26.83 -11.50
CA GLY A 229 -5.65 -26.13 -12.10
C GLY A 229 -4.54 -27.12 -12.46
N ASP A 230 -3.92 -26.92 -13.59
CA ASP A 230 -2.84 -27.73 -14.12
C ASP A 230 -1.67 -26.90 -14.67
N GLY A 231 -1.62 -25.63 -14.34
CA GLY A 231 -0.53 -24.74 -14.68
C GLY A 231 -0.75 -23.29 -14.25
N GLY A 232 0.36 -22.58 -14.07
CA GLY A 232 0.39 -21.16 -13.78
C GLY A 232 0.52 -20.80 -12.32
N ALA A 233 0.22 -19.55 -12.01
CA ALA A 233 0.29 -19.05 -10.65
C ALA A 233 -0.68 -17.89 -10.41
N VAL A 234 -1.06 -17.68 -9.16
CA VAL A 234 -1.95 -16.61 -8.71
C VAL A 234 -1.39 -15.87 -7.49
N THR A 235 -1.62 -14.57 -7.46
CA THR A 235 -1.18 -13.68 -6.38
C THR A 235 -2.31 -12.73 -6.01
N LEU A 236 -2.53 -12.51 -4.71
CA LEU A 236 -3.44 -11.50 -4.19
C LEU A 236 -2.67 -10.23 -3.82
N VAL A 237 -3.19 -9.08 -4.22
CA VAL A 237 -2.70 -7.76 -3.81
C VAL A 237 -3.84 -7.02 -3.13
N THR A 238 -3.64 -6.64 -1.89
CA THR A 238 -4.62 -5.84 -1.13
C THR A 238 -4.13 -4.42 -0.90
N TYR A 239 -5.07 -3.50 -0.78
CA TYR A 239 -4.81 -2.08 -0.53
C TYR A 239 -5.64 -1.65 0.68
N SER A 240 -4.96 -1.25 1.76
CA SER A 240 -5.57 -0.68 2.96
C SER A 240 -5.28 0.82 3.04
N ASP A 241 -6.28 1.58 3.43
CA ASP A 241 -6.15 3.03 3.68
C ASP A 241 -5.32 3.32 4.94
#